data_e24a3d3f86eb007305f84d8d19fd64b1
#
_entry.id   e24a3d3f86eb007305f84d8d19fd64b1
#
_cell.length_a   1.000
_cell.length_b   1.000
_cell.length_c   1.000
_cell.angle_alpha   90.00
_cell.angle_beta   90.00
_cell.angle_gamma   90.00
#
_symmetry.space_group_name_H-M   'P 1'
#
loop_
_entity.id
_entity.type
_entity.pdbx_description
1 polymer ?
#
loop_
_entity_poly.entity_id
_entity_poly.type
_entity_poly.pdbx_seq_one_letter_code
_entity_poly.pdbx_strand_id
1 'polypeptide(L)'
;MKLTLKIRRIKGRFLLSFYILLVLPHISIAETVLFDDSPQNGTFLWSTSSSESSLTQIGEPVADGDKAIVMSAHHWTQSGLRIAQVPPYEDTILEAKIYRKSGSKGTLMFRRGENSLKINLDDSNSEFWTINGEPGHNDYSDDTWHTIQIHLKHFNLNEGENVLAVGIQGPYGTGIFYMDSVYFKENKSIVTTNPPAPGNWVLTFEDDFNQNTLNPDKWKVGKQYLGMSGIAANAGSENISVENGMLMFKAERELFSQGDKTHHYKGAEISTFGQFRQQYGYFEAKIKYDSIHGTWPAFWLLADKGIYGSDTYRRQALLKFSLDDISDTVDSALLKLKVSKATNKSSVAVHKTLSSDWSQSTVTWDTKPKIDPIWFTHRYGASSGDIIEVDVTDYIQKQKNAGSDASFALVDNYMRKQLLEIFSNEAENSADRPVLVVNDTNIGITDDATVRGGEYAKENYGEEPILSVKDVWGDTSTTFGRGMEFDIMEYLGVWGGGVSWAALHWDGYGSKHASVESDKLYLNETEDDFHLFGMHWAPNYVGMYIDGEKVWEHESERIGSLPSYVILSLQVGGWNGNTRNIDDDFVATMLVDYVKVWKNQE
;
A
#
# COMPACT_ATOMS: atom_id res chain seq x y z
N MET A 1 -23.70 40.45 -15.52
CA MET A 1 -23.59 40.03 -16.93
C MET A 1 -24.99 39.88 -17.51
N LYS A 2 -25.36 40.67 -18.53
CA LYS A 2 -26.73 40.66 -19.11
C LYS A 2 -26.86 39.46 -20.06
N LEU A 3 -27.76 38.54 -19.75
CA LEU A 3 -28.12 37.45 -20.63
C LEU A 3 -29.20 37.89 -21.61
N THR A 4 -28.96 37.82 -22.91
CA THR A 4 -29.94 38.08 -23.97
C THR A 4 -30.49 36.74 -24.46
N LEU A 5 -31.79 36.50 -24.19
CA LEU A 5 -32.50 35.30 -24.64
C LEU A 5 -32.99 35.50 -26.08
N LYS A 6 -32.58 34.64 -27.02
CA LYS A 6 -33.18 34.54 -28.36
C LYS A 6 -34.12 33.34 -28.40
N ILE A 7 -35.44 33.60 -28.52
CA ILE A 7 -36.46 32.55 -28.69
C ILE A 7 -36.69 32.33 -30.17
N ARG A 8 -36.51 31.12 -30.68
CA ARG A 8 -36.97 30.68 -32.00
C ARG A 8 -38.18 29.75 -31.86
N ARG A 9 -39.27 30.10 -32.49
CA ARG A 9 -40.55 29.37 -32.48
C ARG A 9 -40.51 28.30 -33.58
N ILE A 10 -40.72 27.02 -33.22
CA ILE A 10 -41.04 25.93 -34.14
C ILE A 10 -42.28 25.20 -33.60
N LYS A 11 -43.24 24.95 -34.50
CA LYS A 11 -44.55 24.35 -34.17
C LYS A 11 -44.44 22.89 -33.73
N GLY A 12 -45.06 22.52 -32.63
CA GLY A 12 -45.52 21.18 -32.33
C GLY A 12 -44.86 20.55 -31.11
N ARG A 13 -45.61 20.47 -30.02
CA ARG A 13 -45.44 19.74 -28.76
C ARG A 13 -44.19 20.05 -27.92
N PHE A 14 -44.44 20.66 -26.77
CA PHE A 14 -43.44 20.93 -25.73
C PHE A 14 -43.15 19.67 -24.92
N LEU A 15 -41.90 19.22 -24.90
CA LEU A 15 -41.26 18.57 -23.77
C LEU A 15 -40.15 19.50 -23.30
N LEU A 16 -40.36 20.16 -22.17
CA LEU A 16 -39.33 20.95 -21.51
C LEU A 16 -38.57 20.02 -20.55
N SER A 17 -37.41 19.54 -20.97
CA SER A 17 -36.43 18.97 -20.05
C SER A 17 -35.47 20.08 -19.65
N PHE A 18 -35.62 20.59 -18.43
CA PHE A 18 -34.62 21.47 -17.82
C PHE A 18 -33.51 20.60 -17.27
N TYR A 19 -32.35 20.54 -17.92
CA TYR A 19 -31.11 20.22 -17.28
C TYR A 19 -30.54 21.52 -16.70
N ILE A 20 -30.76 21.75 -15.42
CA ILE A 20 -29.99 22.74 -14.68
C ILE A 20 -28.69 22.02 -14.29
N LEU A 21 -27.61 22.29 -15.03
CA LEU A 21 -26.27 21.99 -14.58
C LEU A 21 -25.96 22.98 -13.44
N LEU A 22 -26.25 22.58 -12.22
CA LEU A 22 -25.76 23.26 -11.03
C LEU A 22 -24.23 22.98 -10.97
N VAL A 23 -23.45 23.87 -11.54
CA VAL A 23 -22.05 24.00 -11.19
C VAL A 23 -22.05 24.56 -9.77
N LEU A 24 -22.02 23.66 -8.79
CA LEU A 24 -21.69 24.04 -7.42
C LEU A 24 -20.25 24.56 -7.45
N PRO A 25 -19.97 25.75 -6.91
CA PRO A 25 -18.59 26.16 -6.75
C PRO A 25 -17.89 25.10 -5.86
N HIS A 26 -16.77 24.60 -6.30
CA HIS A 26 -15.85 23.89 -5.41
C HIS A 26 -15.52 24.88 -4.29
N ILE A 27 -16.11 24.68 -3.12
CA ILE A 27 -15.69 25.36 -1.91
C ILE A 27 -14.41 24.65 -1.52
N SER A 28 -13.27 25.30 -1.71
CA SER A 28 -12.03 24.96 -1.04
C SER A 28 -12.34 24.93 0.44
N ILE A 29 -12.24 23.77 1.05
CA ILE A 29 -12.43 23.60 2.49
C ILE A 29 -11.09 23.91 3.15
N ALA A 30 -10.75 25.19 3.19
CA ALA A 30 -9.91 25.66 4.28
C ALA A 30 -10.67 25.33 5.57
N GLU A 31 -10.01 24.85 6.59
CA GLU A 31 -10.52 24.44 7.89
C GLU A 31 -11.92 25.00 8.24
N THR A 32 -12.95 24.14 8.30
CA THR A 32 -14.29 24.57 8.67
C THR A 32 -14.50 24.35 10.15
N VAL A 33 -14.49 25.40 10.91
CA VAL A 33 -14.76 25.36 12.36
C VAL A 33 -16.18 24.89 12.63
N LEU A 34 -16.36 23.84 13.40
CA LEU A 34 -17.63 23.31 13.85
C LEU A 34 -17.93 23.73 15.28
N PHE A 35 -16.91 23.77 16.10
CA PHE A 35 -16.97 24.26 17.46
C PHE A 35 -15.63 24.89 17.88
N ASP A 36 -15.72 26.12 18.37
CA ASP A 36 -14.66 26.88 19.01
C ASP A 36 -15.38 27.86 19.98
N ASP A 37 -15.34 27.59 21.28
CA ASP A 37 -16.13 28.26 22.32
C ASP A 37 -17.66 28.24 22.17
N SER A 38 -18.17 27.99 20.95
CA SER A 38 -19.60 27.86 20.64
C SER A 38 -19.84 27.08 19.34
N PRO A 39 -21.00 26.42 19.20
CA PRO A 39 -21.36 25.75 17.96
C PRO A 39 -21.42 26.73 16.79
N GLN A 40 -20.79 26.36 15.65
CA GLN A 40 -20.68 27.18 14.45
C GLN A 40 -21.14 26.41 13.20
N ASN A 41 -21.27 27.09 12.08
CA ASN A 41 -21.55 26.51 10.77
C ASN A 41 -22.71 25.50 10.73
N GLY A 42 -23.84 25.83 11.40
CA GLY A 42 -25.04 25.01 11.41
C GLY A 42 -25.01 23.83 12.38
N THR A 43 -24.02 23.78 13.26
CA THR A 43 -23.95 22.79 14.34
C THR A 43 -24.77 23.21 15.55
N PHE A 44 -25.14 22.24 16.40
CA PHE A 44 -25.83 22.50 17.67
C PHE A 44 -25.62 21.35 18.65
N LEU A 45 -25.66 21.68 19.95
CA LEU A 45 -25.60 20.69 21.00
C LEU A 45 -26.89 19.85 20.99
N TRP A 46 -26.74 18.55 21.21
CA TRP A 46 -27.88 17.63 21.27
C TRP A 46 -27.70 16.56 22.34
N SER A 47 -28.79 16.04 22.82
CA SER A 47 -28.81 14.91 23.72
C SER A 47 -30.10 14.10 23.59
N THR A 48 -30.05 12.83 23.98
CA THR A 48 -31.23 12.00 24.14
C THR A 48 -31.69 12.04 25.61
N SER A 49 -32.87 11.53 25.92
CA SER A 49 -33.39 11.50 27.29
C SER A 49 -32.38 10.88 28.28
N SER A 50 -32.17 11.50 29.43
CA SER A 50 -31.21 11.11 30.47
C SER A 50 -29.74 11.32 30.13
N SER A 51 -29.41 12.11 29.11
CA SER A 51 -28.07 12.58 28.80
C SER A 51 -28.08 14.11 28.58
N GLU A 52 -26.93 14.73 28.71
CA GLU A 52 -26.81 16.21 28.59
C GLU A 52 -25.61 16.57 27.75
N SER A 53 -25.76 17.63 26.94
CA SER A 53 -24.68 18.39 26.33
C SER A 53 -24.83 19.85 26.71
N SER A 54 -23.77 20.43 27.25
CA SER A 54 -23.74 21.86 27.65
C SER A 54 -22.35 22.44 27.41
N LEU A 55 -22.21 23.74 27.54
CA LEU A 55 -20.88 24.38 27.57
C LEU A 55 -20.30 24.31 28.97
N THR A 56 -18.96 24.22 29.06
CA THR A 56 -18.21 24.21 30.30
C THR A 56 -18.48 25.45 31.15
N GLN A 57 -18.40 25.27 32.47
CA GLN A 57 -18.43 26.34 33.47
C GLN A 57 -17.01 26.69 33.92
N ILE A 58 -16.87 27.78 34.68
CA ILE A 58 -15.56 28.22 35.20
C ILE A 58 -14.96 27.08 36.06
N GLY A 59 -13.72 26.69 35.74
CA GLY A 59 -12.98 25.64 36.44
C GLY A 59 -13.14 24.23 35.88
N GLU A 60 -13.90 24.05 34.79
CA GLU A 60 -13.97 22.82 34.04
C GLU A 60 -12.88 22.77 32.93
N PRO A 61 -12.47 21.57 32.46
CA PRO A 61 -11.47 21.42 31.41
C PRO A 61 -11.85 22.12 30.11
N VAL A 62 -10.93 22.89 29.55
CA VAL A 62 -11.00 23.53 28.23
C VAL A 62 -9.65 23.29 27.55
N ALA A 63 -9.65 22.93 26.26
CA ALA A 63 -8.43 22.66 25.51
C ALA A 63 -7.89 23.95 24.86
N ASP A 64 -8.80 24.79 24.36
CA ASP A 64 -8.49 26.06 23.71
C ASP A 64 -9.62 27.05 23.98
N GLY A 65 -9.37 28.37 23.92
CA GLY A 65 -10.38 29.38 24.17
C GLY A 65 -10.94 29.39 25.59
N ASP A 66 -12.24 29.72 25.73
CA ASP A 66 -12.95 29.90 26.98
C ASP A 66 -13.98 28.80 27.31
N LYS A 67 -14.40 28.00 26.33
CA LYS A 67 -15.48 27.01 26.47
C LYS A 67 -15.20 25.73 25.71
N ALA A 68 -15.56 24.61 26.32
CA ALA A 68 -15.63 23.30 25.68
C ALA A 68 -17.06 22.71 25.81
N ILE A 69 -17.35 21.65 25.11
CA ILE A 69 -18.61 20.92 25.22
C ILE A 69 -18.46 19.88 26.34
N VAL A 70 -19.33 19.94 27.36
CA VAL A 70 -19.47 18.88 28.35
C VAL A 70 -20.52 17.90 27.85
N MET A 71 -20.18 16.64 27.81
CA MET A 71 -21.07 15.55 27.41
C MET A 71 -21.23 14.55 28.55
N SER A 72 -22.46 14.26 28.91
CA SER A 72 -22.78 13.17 29.85
C SER A 72 -23.75 12.18 29.22
N ALA A 73 -23.54 10.90 29.42
CA ALA A 73 -24.41 9.86 28.90
C ALA A 73 -24.60 8.72 29.93
N HIS A 74 -25.81 8.18 29.98
CA HIS A 74 -26.21 7.08 30.84
C HIS A 74 -26.96 6.02 30.02
N HIS A 75 -26.83 4.74 30.36
CA HIS A 75 -27.69 3.64 29.84
C HIS A 75 -28.08 3.75 28.37
N TRP A 76 -27.09 3.68 27.45
CA TRP A 76 -27.32 3.76 25.99
C TRP A 76 -27.84 5.09 25.47
N THR A 77 -27.89 6.11 26.31
CA THR A 77 -28.21 7.45 25.89
C THR A 77 -27.00 8.11 25.23
N GLN A 78 -27.24 9.16 24.45
CA GLN A 78 -26.25 9.83 23.62
C GLN A 78 -26.28 11.32 23.85
N SER A 79 -25.12 11.95 23.83
CA SER A 79 -24.98 13.41 23.87
C SER A 79 -23.76 13.86 23.06
N GLY A 80 -23.78 15.07 22.55
CA GLY A 80 -22.68 15.60 21.75
C GLY A 80 -23.03 16.80 20.87
N LEU A 81 -22.30 16.93 19.78
CA LEU A 81 -22.46 17.95 18.75
C LEU A 81 -23.14 17.35 17.52
N ARG A 82 -24.20 17.97 17.04
CA ARG A 82 -24.87 17.61 15.78
C ARG A 82 -24.45 18.57 14.69
N ILE A 83 -24.07 18.00 13.54
CA ILE A 83 -23.53 18.72 12.39
C ILE A 83 -24.55 18.61 11.25
N ALA A 84 -25.09 19.76 10.79
CA ALA A 84 -26.14 19.77 9.76
C ALA A 84 -25.61 19.77 8.33
N GLN A 85 -24.40 20.26 8.12
CA GLN A 85 -23.76 20.30 6.81
C GLN A 85 -22.41 19.59 6.88
N VAL A 86 -22.26 18.57 6.05
CA VAL A 86 -21.05 17.80 5.93
C VAL A 86 -20.44 18.05 4.56
N PRO A 87 -19.15 18.40 4.46
CA PRO A 87 -18.48 18.60 3.17
C PRO A 87 -18.37 17.30 2.37
N PRO A 88 -17.94 17.36 1.10
CA PRO A 88 -17.65 16.16 0.30
C PRO A 88 -16.67 15.23 1.01
N TYR A 89 -16.91 13.92 0.97
CA TYR A 89 -16.41 12.96 1.95
C TYR A 89 -15.01 12.42 1.71
N GLU A 90 -14.60 12.32 0.45
CA GLU A 90 -13.40 11.53 0.09
C GLU A 90 -12.12 12.12 0.68
N ASP A 91 -12.10 13.43 0.89
CA ASP A 91 -10.93 14.16 1.33
C ASP A 91 -11.17 14.96 2.63
N THR A 92 -12.11 14.53 3.46
CA THR A 92 -12.43 15.28 4.69
C THR A 92 -12.05 14.49 5.93
N ILE A 93 -11.31 15.13 6.82
CA ILE A 93 -11.03 14.68 8.19
C ILE A 93 -11.94 15.43 9.14
N LEU A 94 -12.60 14.71 10.06
CA LEU A 94 -13.16 15.29 11.26
C LEU A 94 -12.11 15.23 12.37
N GLU A 95 -11.66 16.37 12.86
CA GLU A 95 -10.76 16.48 14.00
C GLU A 95 -11.50 17.05 15.21
N ALA A 96 -11.23 16.51 16.39
CA ALA A 96 -11.74 17.01 17.65
C ALA A 96 -10.75 16.75 18.79
N LYS A 97 -10.63 17.67 19.72
CA LYS A 97 -9.96 17.41 21.01
C LYS A 97 -10.95 16.79 21.99
N ILE A 98 -10.56 15.69 22.60
CA ILE A 98 -11.38 14.92 23.55
C ILE A 98 -10.64 14.75 24.87
N TYR A 99 -11.38 14.95 25.98
CA TYR A 99 -10.94 14.68 27.33
C TYR A 99 -11.95 13.79 28.03
N ARG A 100 -11.52 12.68 28.59
CA ARG A 100 -12.36 11.78 29.41
C ARG A 100 -12.05 11.99 30.87
N LYS A 101 -13.05 12.32 31.65
CA LYS A 101 -12.89 12.43 33.11
C LYS A 101 -12.61 11.07 33.71
N SER A 102 -11.66 10.98 34.65
CA SER A 102 -11.27 9.75 35.30
C SER A 102 -12.47 9.02 35.94
N GLY A 103 -12.54 7.71 35.71
CA GLY A 103 -13.64 6.87 36.13
C GLY A 103 -14.90 6.90 35.24
N SER A 104 -14.88 7.69 34.16
CA SER A 104 -15.95 7.72 33.18
C SER A 104 -15.90 6.49 32.27
N LYS A 105 -17.08 5.98 31.90
CA LYS A 105 -17.26 4.89 30.94
C LYS A 105 -18.12 5.36 29.78
N GLY A 106 -17.79 4.95 28.61
CA GLY A 106 -18.50 5.31 27.38
C GLY A 106 -17.64 5.15 26.14
N THR A 107 -18.30 5.19 24.99
CA THR A 107 -17.62 5.16 23.68
C THR A 107 -17.84 6.49 22.99
N LEU A 108 -16.82 6.99 22.32
CA LEU A 108 -17.01 8.03 21.32
C LEU A 108 -17.87 7.45 20.18
N MET A 109 -18.78 8.27 19.72
CA MET A 109 -19.71 7.87 18.69
C MET A 109 -19.73 8.93 17.58
N PHE A 110 -19.52 8.45 16.39
CA PHE A 110 -19.73 9.22 15.18
C PHE A 110 -20.92 8.60 14.46
N ARG A 111 -21.99 9.35 14.32
CA ARG A 111 -23.25 8.85 13.78
C ARG A 111 -23.66 9.59 12.54
N ARG A 112 -24.10 8.83 11.55
CA ARG A 112 -24.77 9.32 10.38
C ARG A 112 -26.00 8.47 10.06
N GLY A 113 -27.17 9.07 10.08
CA GLY A 113 -28.42 8.34 9.90
C GLY A 113 -28.49 7.13 10.83
N GLU A 114 -28.67 5.94 10.28
CA GLU A 114 -28.65 4.66 11.00
C GLU A 114 -27.23 4.08 11.18
N ASN A 115 -26.25 4.57 10.43
CA ASN A 115 -24.86 4.12 10.51
C ASN A 115 -24.14 4.83 11.66
N SER A 116 -23.41 4.09 12.46
CA SER A 116 -22.59 4.64 13.53
C SER A 116 -21.26 3.95 13.62
N LEU A 117 -20.18 4.71 13.62
CA LEU A 117 -18.87 4.27 14.05
C LEU A 117 -18.78 4.49 15.57
N LYS A 118 -18.39 3.48 16.30
CA LYS A 118 -18.15 3.56 17.75
C LYS A 118 -16.68 3.34 18.00
N ILE A 119 -16.07 4.29 18.68
CA ILE A 119 -14.67 4.24 19.06
C ILE A 119 -14.61 3.99 20.57
N ASN A 120 -14.12 2.83 20.95
CA ASN A 120 -13.79 2.56 22.32
C ASN A 120 -12.35 3.03 22.57
N LEU A 121 -12.18 4.07 23.36
CA LEU A 121 -10.86 4.65 23.66
C LEU A 121 -9.94 3.69 24.45
N ASP A 122 -10.51 2.61 25.00
CA ASP A 122 -9.76 1.57 25.72
C ASP A 122 -9.40 0.36 24.82
N ASP A 123 -9.76 0.39 23.52
CA ASP A 123 -9.55 -0.71 22.59
C ASP A 123 -8.48 -0.36 21.55
N SER A 124 -7.48 -1.21 21.43
CA SER A 124 -6.31 -1.01 20.54
C SER A 124 -6.58 -1.27 19.06
N ASN A 125 -7.79 -1.71 18.69
CA ASN A 125 -8.15 -1.99 17.29
C ASN A 125 -8.96 -0.85 16.67
N SER A 126 -8.30 0.10 16.03
CA SER A 126 -9.01 1.08 15.23
C SER A 126 -8.36 1.27 13.86
N GLU A 127 -9.03 0.77 12.83
CA GLU A 127 -8.63 0.92 11.43
C GLU A 127 -8.97 2.30 10.84
N PHE A 128 -9.73 3.16 11.57
CA PHE A 128 -10.41 4.31 10.97
C PHE A 128 -10.15 5.65 11.65
N TRP A 129 -9.34 5.68 12.68
CA TRP A 129 -9.09 6.89 13.46
C TRP A 129 -7.70 6.93 14.10
N THR A 130 -7.19 8.13 14.38
CA THR A 130 -5.92 8.33 15.06
C THR A 130 -6.12 9.09 16.37
N ILE A 131 -5.24 8.85 17.36
CA ILE A 131 -5.08 9.68 18.56
C ILE A 131 -3.70 10.32 18.50
N ASN A 132 -3.65 11.66 18.59
CA ASN A 132 -2.41 12.44 18.56
C ASN A 132 -1.52 12.11 17.34
N GLY A 133 -2.14 11.76 16.21
CA GLY A 133 -1.45 11.41 14.96
C GLY A 133 -1.11 9.94 14.78
N GLU A 134 -1.24 9.11 15.82
CA GLU A 134 -0.93 7.68 15.75
C GLU A 134 -2.18 6.81 15.54
N PRO A 135 -2.11 5.76 14.70
CA PRO A 135 -3.23 4.84 14.51
C PRO A 135 -3.61 4.15 15.81
N GLY A 136 -4.87 4.21 16.16
CA GLY A 136 -5.60 3.61 17.28
C GLY A 136 -4.78 3.09 18.44
N HIS A 137 -4.77 3.72 19.63
CA HIS A 137 -3.70 3.51 20.53
C HIS A 137 -3.82 3.30 21.99
N ASN A 138 -2.76 2.73 22.55
CA ASN A 138 -2.48 2.38 23.96
C ASN A 138 -2.20 3.56 24.89
N ASP A 139 -2.15 4.80 24.42
CA ASP A 139 -1.74 5.97 25.22
C ASP A 139 -2.88 6.93 25.56
N TYR A 140 -4.13 6.46 25.46
CA TYR A 140 -5.24 7.25 25.97
C TYR A 140 -5.21 7.28 27.49
N SER A 141 -4.98 8.45 28.05
CA SER A 141 -5.00 8.67 29.49
C SER A 141 -6.20 9.53 29.89
N ASP A 142 -6.89 9.14 30.97
CA ASP A 142 -7.91 9.97 31.58
C ASP A 142 -7.33 11.31 32.07
N ASP A 143 -8.20 12.30 32.19
CA ASP A 143 -7.87 13.64 32.67
C ASP A 143 -6.80 14.37 31.84
N THR A 144 -6.70 14.02 30.55
CA THR A 144 -5.80 14.63 29.58
C THR A 144 -6.52 14.87 28.25
N TRP A 145 -6.19 15.97 27.56
CA TRP A 145 -6.69 16.26 26.21
C TRP A 145 -5.94 15.46 25.16
N HIS A 146 -6.70 14.82 24.27
CA HIS A 146 -6.18 14.10 23.11
C HIS A 146 -6.82 14.60 21.83
N THR A 147 -6.06 14.72 20.77
CA THR A 147 -6.59 15.02 19.42
C THR A 147 -7.01 13.72 18.75
N ILE A 148 -8.27 13.65 18.33
CA ILE A 148 -8.82 12.52 17.57
C ILE A 148 -9.11 12.97 16.15
N GLN A 149 -8.65 12.22 15.17
CA GLN A 149 -8.89 12.46 13.75
C GLN A 149 -9.59 11.25 13.14
N ILE A 150 -10.61 11.50 12.34
CA ILE A 150 -11.41 10.48 11.66
C ILE A 150 -11.56 10.86 10.20
N HIS A 151 -11.12 9.97 9.32
CA HIS A 151 -11.32 10.14 7.88
C HIS A 151 -12.76 9.81 7.50
N LEU A 152 -13.50 10.77 6.95
CA LEU A 152 -14.91 10.58 6.61
C LEU A 152 -15.14 9.55 5.49
N LYS A 153 -14.13 9.24 4.67
CA LYS A 153 -14.17 8.17 3.65
C LYS A 153 -14.56 6.79 4.22
N HIS A 154 -14.28 6.55 5.49
CA HIS A 154 -14.61 5.28 6.15
C HIS A 154 -16.09 5.15 6.58
N PHE A 155 -16.84 6.22 6.48
CA PHE A 155 -18.28 6.17 6.70
C PHE A 155 -18.98 5.92 5.37
N ASN A 156 -19.28 4.75 4.95
CA ASN A 156 -20.06 4.44 3.73
C ASN A 156 -21.26 5.40 3.58
N LEU A 157 -21.02 6.55 2.95
CA LEU A 157 -21.95 7.65 2.88
C LEU A 157 -22.69 7.57 1.54
N ASN A 158 -24.02 7.33 1.55
CA ASN A 158 -24.84 7.43 0.35
C ASN A 158 -25.08 8.91 0.00
N GLU A 159 -25.10 9.22 -1.28
CA GLU A 159 -25.41 10.55 -1.80
C GLU A 159 -26.74 11.07 -1.24
N GLY A 160 -26.74 12.23 -0.59
CA GLY A 160 -27.94 12.88 -0.06
C GLY A 160 -28.22 12.77 1.44
N GLU A 161 -27.45 12.03 2.20
CA GLU A 161 -27.59 11.97 3.66
C GLU A 161 -26.68 13.01 4.34
N ASN A 162 -27.27 14.01 4.98
CA ASN A 162 -26.57 15.24 5.42
C ASN A 162 -26.43 15.43 6.91
N VAL A 163 -26.55 14.41 7.75
CA VAL A 163 -26.50 14.60 9.21
C VAL A 163 -25.43 13.74 9.85
N LEU A 164 -24.39 14.38 10.38
CA LEU A 164 -23.37 13.79 11.20
C LEU A 164 -23.57 14.21 12.66
N ALA A 165 -23.34 13.32 13.60
CA ALA A 165 -23.27 13.64 15.00
C ALA A 165 -21.96 13.09 15.59
N VAL A 166 -21.28 13.92 16.38
CA VAL A 166 -20.10 13.57 17.15
C VAL A 166 -20.43 13.65 18.63
N GLY A 167 -20.15 12.61 19.38
CA GLY A 167 -20.48 12.63 20.79
C GLY A 167 -20.12 11.36 21.50
N ILE A 168 -20.79 11.09 22.60
CA ILE A 168 -20.59 9.89 23.42
C ILE A 168 -21.86 9.05 23.54
N GLN A 169 -21.66 7.76 23.70
CA GLN A 169 -22.69 6.80 24.10
C GLN A 169 -22.27 6.06 25.37
N GLY A 170 -23.11 6.10 26.41
CA GLY A 170 -22.88 5.36 27.64
C GLY A 170 -23.41 3.94 27.57
N PRO A 171 -22.62 2.87 27.90
CA PRO A 171 -23.12 1.50 27.96
C PRO A 171 -23.77 1.17 29.31
N TYR A 172 -23.01 1.21 30.38
CA TYR A 172 -23.45 0.99 31.76
C TYR A 172 -22.68 1.92 32.69
N GLY A 173 -23.34 2.91 33.24
CA GLY A 173 -22.77 3.88 34.16
C GLY A 173 -22.77 5.28 33.60
N THR A 174 -22.22 6.23 34.35
CA THR A 174 -22.13 7.63 33.99
C THR A 174 -20.77 7.89 33.34
N GLY A 175 -20.75 8.44 32.12
CA GLY A 175 -19.55 8.94 31.50
C GLY A 175 -19.60 10.47 31.37
N ILE A 176 -18.53 11.16 31.72
CA ILE A 176 -18.32 12.59 31.48
C ILE A 176 -17.13 12.75 30.59
N PHE A 177 -17.38 13.40 29.45
CA PHE A 177 -16.36 13.72 28.45
C PHE A 177 -16.46 15.21 28.13
N TYR A 178 -15.36 15.76 27.73
CA TYR A 178 -15.29 17.11 27.19
C TYR A 178 -14.80 17.02 25.75
N MET A 179 -15.34 17.87 24.89
CA MET A 179 -14.97 17.97 23.48
C MET A 179 -14.76 19.44 23.14
N ASP A 180 -13.71 19.71 22.40
CA ASP A 180 -13.29 21.08 22.05
C ASP A 180 -12.63 21.10 20.70
N SER A 181 -12.49 22.28 20.10
CA SER A 181 -11.74 22.49 18.84
C SER A 181 -12.16 21.48 17.78
N VAL A 182 -13.44 21.48 17.40
CA VAL A 182 -14.00 20.52 16.42
C VAL A 182 -13.98 21.14 15.04
N TYR A 183 -13.31 20.49 14.11
CA TYR A 183 -13.11 21.00 12.75
C TYR A 183 -13.39 19.93 11.71
N PHE A 184 -13.92 20.34 10.56
CA PHE A 184 -13.61 19.65 9.33
C PHE A 184 -12.33 20.24 8.75
N LYS A 185 -11.38 19.39 8.51
CA LYS A 185 -10.16 19.72 7.78
C LYS A 185 -10.20 19.03 6.44
N GLU A 186 -9.75 19.72 5.41
CA GLU A 186 -9.37 19.05 4.19
C GLU A 186 -8.28 18.06 4.60
N ASN A 187 -8.50 16.78 4.33
CA ASN A 187 -7.39 15.87 4.30
C ASN A 187 -6.48 16.41 3.21
N LYS A 188 -5.41 17.08 3.59
CA LYS A 188 -4.38 17.55 2.67
C LYS A 188 -3.58 16.39 2.06
N SER A 189 -4.15 15.18 1.95
CA SER A 189 -3.83 14.36 0.82
C SER A 189 -4.27 15.17 -0.39
N ILE A 190 -3.33 15.87 -0.97
CA ILE A 190 -3.49 16.55 -2.25
C ILE A 190 -3.87 15.45 -3.24
N VAL A 191 -5.16 15.12 -3.31
CA VAL A 191 -5.70 14.35 -4.44
C VAL A 191 -5.84 15.37 -5.54
N THR A 192 -4.74 15.62 -6.23
CA THR A 192 -4.82 16.27 -7.53
C THR A 192 -5.58 15.30 -8.43
N THR A 193 -6.85 15.58 -8.67
CA THR A 193 -7.62 14.87 -9.70
C THR A 193 -6.96 15.04 -11.07
N ASN A 194 -6.08 16.02 -11.20
CA ASN A 194 -5.24 16.26 -12.38
C ASN A 194 -3.82 16.64 -11.93
N PRO A 195 -2.80 16.22 -12.68
CA PRO A 195 -1.43 16.66 -12.50
C PRO A 195 -1.28 18.19 -12.45
N PRO A 196 -0.35 18.73 -11.66
CA PRO A 196 -0.07 20.16 -11.61
C PRO A 196 0.61 20.67 -12.90
N ALA A 197 1.15 19.77 -13.70
CA ALA A 197 1.74 20.09 -15.00
C ALA A 197 0.66 20.43 -16.04
N PRO A 198 0.90 21.42 -16.93
CA PRO A 198 -0.04 21.73 -18.01
C PRO A 198 -0.29 20.53 -18.93
N GLY A 199 -1.54 20.30 -19.33
CA GLY A 199 -1.90 19.22 -20.25
C GLY A 199 -3.37 18.80 -20.12
N ASN A 200 -3.79 17.94 -21.04
CA ASN A 200 -5.10 17.26 -20.99
C ASN A 200 -4.88 15.82 -20.51
N TRP A 201 -4.94 15.62 -19.20
CA TRP A 201 -4.50 14.43 -18.55
C TRP A 201 -5.58 13.35 -18.45
N VAL A 202 -5.24 12.10 -18.75
CA VAL A 202 -6.07 10.91 -18.54
C VAL A 202 -5.31 9.92 -17.69
N LEU A 203 -5.92 9.48 -16.59
CA LEU A 203 -5.38 8.47 -15.69
C LEU A 203 -5.23 7.14 -16.46
N THR A 204 -4.04 6.56 -16.43
CA THR A 204 -3.70 5.31 -17.13
C THR A 204 -3.29 4.20 -16.18
N PHE A 205 -2.84 4.55 -14.99
CA PHE A 205 -2.50 3.61 -13.93
C PHE A 205 -2.78 4.26 -12.58
N GLU A 206 -3.32 3.47 -11.68
CA GLU A 206 -3.54 3.86 -10.29
C GLU A 206 -3.43 2.63 -9.40
N ASP A 207 -2.82 2.77 -8.24
CA ASP A 207 -2.98 1.87 -7.10
C ASP A 207 -2.98 2.69 -5.81
N ASP A 208 -4.06 2.58 -5.07
CA ASP A 208 -4.32 3.24 -3.79
C ASP A 208 -4.13 2.28 -2.60
N PHE A 209 -3.65 1.08 -2.88
CA PHE A 209 -3.36 0.02 -1.90
C PHE A 209 -4.50 -0.30 -0.92
N ASN A 210 -5.75 0.02 -1.29
CA ASN A 210 -6.94 -0.23 -0.46
C ASN A 210 -7.31 -1.73 -0.33
N GLN A 211 -6.57 -2.63 -0.96
CA GLN A 211 -6.71 -4.07 -0.82
C GLN A 211 -5.75 -4.59 0.26
N ASN A 212 -6.12 -5.65 0.96
CA ASN A 212 -5.27 -6.25 2.00
C ASN A 212 -4.06 -7.03 1.46
N THR A 213 -3.81 -6.97 0.17
CA THR A 213 -2.68 -7.62 -0.50
C THR A 213 -2.23 -6.81 -1.70
N LEU A 214 -0.95 -6.90 -2.02
CA LEU A 214 -0.40 -6.29 -3.22
C LEU A 214 -1.03 -6.91 -4.48
N ASN A 215 -1.51 -6.06 -5.40
CA ASN A 215 -2.20 -6.51 -6.60
C ASN A 215 -1.20 -7.14 -7.61
N PRO A 216 -1.30 -8.45 -7.91
CA PRO A 216 -0.36 -9.13 -8.81
C PRO A 216 -0.49 -8.74 -10.28
N ASP A 217 -1.60 -8.11 -10.66
CA ASP A 217 -1.81 -7.60 -12.02
C ASP A 217 -1.12 -6.23 -12.22
N LYS A 218 -0.75 -5.57 -11.12
CA LYS A 218 -0.07 -4.28 -11.13
C LYS A 218 1.39 -4.39 -10.74
N TRP A 219 1.73 -5.25 -9.76
CA TRP A 219 3.02 -5.25 -9.10
C TRP A 219 3.70 -6.61 -9.10
N LYS A 220 5.00 -6.57 -9.16
CA LYS A 220 5.91 -7.66 -8.84
C LYS A 220 6.74 -7.30 -7.63
N VAL A 221 6.86 -8.24 -6.71
CA VAL A 221 7.86 -8.23 -5.65
C VAL A 221 9.11 -8.93 -6.19
N GLY A 222 10.22 -8.42 -5.81
CA GLY A 222 11.48 -9.04 -6.15
C GLY A 222 12.23 -8.19 -7.15
N LYS A 223 13.32 -8.55 -7.30
CA LYS A 223 14.51 -8.01 -7.52
C LYS A 223 14.87 -7.78 -8.95
N GLN A 224 15.16 -6.56 -9.23
CA GLN A 224 16.07 -6.22 -10.31
C GLN A 224 17.48 -5.87 -9.80
N TYR A 225 17.62 -5.56 -8.53
CA TYR A 225 18.84 -5.06 -7.95
C TYR A 225 19.28 -5.78 -6.67
N LEU A 226 20.51 -6.26 -6.64
CA LEU A 226 21.24 -6.57 -5.40
C LEU A 226 21.94 -5.29 -4.98
N GLY A 227 21.64 -4.77 -3.80
CA GLY A 227 22.11 -3.51 -3.31
C GLY A 227 23.52 -3.14 -3.76
N MET A 228 23.70 -1.95 -4.26
CA MET A 228 24.98 -1.49 -4.85
C MET A 228 26.13 -1.49 -3.85
N SER A 229 25.84 -1.39 -2.58
CA SER A 229 26.86 -1.32 -1.52
C SER A 229 27.45 -2.65 -1.11
N GLY A 230 26.88 -3.79 -1.55
CA GLY A 230 27.30 -5.13 -1.14
C GLY A 230 26.96 -5.50 0.31
N ILE A 231 26.41 -4.60 1.11
CA ILE A 231 26.04 -4.83 2.51
C ILE A 231 24.54 -5.05 2.71
N ALA A 232 23.72 -4.64 1.76
CA ALA A 232 22.27 -4.81 1.79
C ALA A 232 21.78 -5.52 0.53
N ALA A 233 20.63 -6.18 0.63
CA ALA A 233 19.92 -6.77 -0.49
C ALA A 233 18.43 -6.45 -0.38
N ASN A 234 17.78 -6.26 -1.52
CA ASN A 234 16.32 -6.31 -1.61
C ASN A 234 15.89 -7.77 -1.48
N ALA A 235 15.72 -8.22 -0.27
CA ALA A 235 15.69 -9.63 -0.02
C ALA A 235 14.31 -10.15 0.14
N GLY A 236 13.36 -9.34 0.51
CA GLY A 236 12.23 -10.00 1.05
C GLY A 236 10.90 -9.40 0.70
N SER A 237 10.01 -10.29 0.33
CA SER A 237 8.60 -10.01 0.39
C SER A 237 8.08 -9.90 1.83
N GLU A 238 8.79 -10.49 2.79
CA GLU A 238 8.56 -10.33 4.22
C GLU A 238 8.73 -8.90 4.72
N ASN A 239 9.46 -8.09 3.97
CA ASN A 239 9.67 -6.67 4.23
C ASN A 239 8.67 -5.76 3.49
N ILE A 240 7.57 -6.33 2.99
CA ILE A 240 6.50 -5.63 2.29
C ILE A 240 5.17 -6.07 2.85
N SER A 241 4.33 -5.13 3.25
CA SER A 241 2.93 -5.38 3.60
C SER A 241 2.00 -4.34 2.97
N VAL A 242 0.73 -4.70 2.86
CA VAL A 242 -0.35 -3.78 2.46
C VAL A 242 -1.36 -3.82 3.58
N GLU A 243 -1.46 -2.73 4.32
CA GLU A 243 -2.29 -2.62 5.51
C GLU A 243 -2.89 -1.22 5.61
N ASN A 244 -4.12 -1.13 6.06
CA ASN A 244 -4.81 0.15 6.29
C ASN A 244 -4.82 1.10 5.09
N GLY A 245 -4.95 0.56 3.87
CA GLY A 245 -4.94 1.35 2.64
C GLY A 245 -3.56 1.93 2.29
N MET A 246 -2.49 1.34 2.78
CA MET A 246 -1.12 1.77 2.51
C MET A 246 -0.23 0.59 2.18
N LEU A 247 0.70 0.81 1.27
CA LEU A 247 1.83 -0.09 1.06
C LEU A 247 2.96 0.32 2.01
N MET A 248 3.46 -0.64 2.79
CA MET A 248 4.58 -0.45 3.69
C MET A 248 5.79 -1.26 3.24
N PHE A 249 6.92 -0.60 3.18
CA PHE A 249 8.24 -1.21 3.08
C PHE A 249 8.95 -1.13 4.43
N LYS A 250 9.64 -2.19 4.79
CA LYS A 250 10.52 -2.24 5.95
C LYS A 250 11.95 -2.51 5.51
N ALA A 251 12.90 -1.78 6.07
CA ALA A 251 14.32 -2.09 5.97
C ALA A 251 14.87 -2.34 7.36
N GLU A 252 15.69 -3.38 7.51
CA GLU A 252 16.16 -3.78 8.83
C GLU A 252 17.54 -4.44 8.80
N ARG A 253 18.20 -4.44 9.96
CA ARG A 253 19.43 -5.20 10.14
C ARG A 253 19.11 -6.66 10.42
N GLU A 254 19.31 -7.48 9.43
CA GLU A 254 19.18 -8.92 9.53
C GLU A 254 20.20 -9.61 8.64
N LEU A 255 20.92 -10.59 9.19
CA LEU A 255 21.85 -11.41 8.41
C LEU A 255 21.07 -12.30 7.44
N PHE A 256 21.41 -12.13 6.19
CA PHE A 256 20.73 -12.80 5.11
C PHE A 256 21.70 -13.30 4.06
N SER A 257 21.55 -14.56 3.67
CA SER A 257 22.42 -15.17 2.66
C SER A 257 21.68 -15.36 1.34
N GLN A 258 22.28 -14.86 0.27
CA GLN A 258 21.79 -15.02 -1.08
C GLN A 258 22.87 -15.62 -1.98
N GLY A 259 22.72 -16.90 -2.30
CA GLY A 259 23.79 -17.66 -2.95
C GLY A 259 25.01 -17.79 -2.03
N ASP A 260 26.15 -17.37 -2.54
CA ASP A 260 27.43 -17.35 -1.84
C ASP A 260 27.72 -16.02 -1.11
N LYS A 261 26.78 -15.08 -1.15
CA LYS A 261 26.91 -13.76 -0.52
C LYS A 261 26.07 -13.66 0.73
N THR A 262 26.68 -13.11 1.78
CA THR A 262 25.98 -12.74 3.01
C THR A 262 25.80 -11.22 3.04
N HIS A 263 24.59 -10.78 3.32
CA HIS A 263 24.21 -9.39 3.49
C HIS A 263 23.84 -9.16 4.95
N HIS A 264 24.03 -7.94 5.42
CA HIS A 264 23.77 -7.58 6.82
C HIS A 264 22.44 -6.88 7.02
N TYR A 265 21.79 -6.46 5.93
CA TYR A 265 20.55 -5.72 5.95
C TYR A 265 19.61 -6.28 4.88
N LYS A 266 18.34 -6.28 5.20
CA LYS A 266 17.24 -6.50 4.24
C LYS A 266 16.60 -5.17 3.90
N GLY A 267 16.24 -5.00 2.65
CA GLY A 267 15.35 -3.97 2.14
C GLY A 267 14.31 -4.60 1.21
N ALA A 268 13.48 -3.81 0.59
CA ALA A 268 12.43 -4.30 -0.28
C ALA A 268 12.24 -3.44 -1.53
N GLU A 269 11.71 -4.06 -2.58
CA GLU A 269 11.43 -3.42 -3.87
C GLU A 269 10.19 -4.04 -4.51
N ILE A 270 9.34 -3.20 -5.07
CA ILE A 270 8.30 -3.64 -6.01
C ILE A 270 8.41 -2.86 -7.32
N SER A 271 7.90 -3.44 -8.38
CA SER A 271 7.87 -2.78 -9.68
C SER A 271 6.66 -3.16 -10.52
N THR A 272 6.29 -2.30 -11.45
CA THR A 272 5.28 -2.62 -12.47
C THR A 272 5.88 -3.33 -13.69
N PHE A 273 7.11 -3.85 -13.60
CA PHE A 273 7.79 -4.55 -14.69
C PHE A 273 6.97 -5.70 -15.26
N GLY A 274 6.70 -5.63 -16.56
CA GLY A 274 5.87 -6.63 -17.26
C GLY A 274 4.37 -6.55 -17.00
N GLN A 275 3.92 -5.63 -16.15
CA GLN A 275 2.50 -5.37 -15.86
C GLN A 275 2.06 -4.03 -16.46
N PHE A 276 2.79 -2.98 -16.17
CA PHE A 276 2.51 -1.65 -16.70
C PHE A 276 3.82 -0.93 -17.07
N ARG A 277 3.76 -0.18 -18.16
CA ARG A 277 4.79 0.76 -18.58
C ARG A 277 4.17 1.83 -19.45
N GLN A 278 4.74 3.03 -19.41
CA GLN A 278 4.27 4.15 -20.23
C GLN A 278 5.44 4.98 -20.74
N GLN A 279 5.28 5.50 -21.95
CA GLN A 279 6.12 6.52 -22.53
C GLN A 279 5.43 7.87 -22.35
N TYR A 280 6.15 8.83 -21.77
CA TYR A 280 5.66 10.18 -21.46
C TYR A 280 4.44 10.21 -20.55
N GLY A 281 4.22 11.33 -19.91
CA GLY A 281 3.09 11.53 -19.02
C GLY A 281 3.48 12.20 -17.72
N TYR A 282 2.57 12.11 -16.74
CA TYR A 282 2.85 12.53 -15.38
C TYR A 282 2.80 11.30 -14.47
N PHE A 283 3.83 11.13 -13.66
CA PHE A 283 4.00 10.02 -12.73
C PHE A 283 4.04 10.61 -11.33
N GLU A 284 3.28 10.06 -10.39
CA GLU A 284 3.17 10.57 -9.04
C GLU A 284 3.04 9.46 -8.03
N ALA A 285 3.68 9.62 -6.88
CA ALA A 285 3.47 8.80 -5.70
C ALA A 285 3.40 9.66 -4.46
N LYS A 286 2.51 9.29 -3.53
CA LYS A 286 2.41 9.91 -2.21
C LYS A 286 3.13 9.04 -1.20
N ILE A 287 4.24 9.56 -0.66
CA ILE A 287 5.23 8.78 0.09
C ILE A 287 5.58 9.49 1.39
N LYS A 288 5.72 8.68 2.46
CA LYS A 288 6.37 9.03 3.73
C LYS A 288 7.51 8.04 3.98
N TYR A 289 8.63 8.50 4.49
CA TYR A 289 9.77 7.63 4.81
C TYR A 289 10.53 8.11 6.06
N ASP A 290 11.17 7.16 6.74
CA ASP A 290 12.00 7.46 7.90
C ASP A 290 13.33 8.07 7.46
N SER A 291 13.67 9.23 8.00
CA SER A 291 14.88 10.00 7.69
C SER A 291 16.05 9.62 8.60
N ILE A 292 16.30 8.33 8.77
CA ILE A 292 17.39 7.83 9.62
C ILE A 292 18.62 7.42 8.82
N HIS A 293 19.78 7.47 9.46
CA HIS A 293 21.05 7.15 8.82
C HIS A 293 21.07 5.69 8.34
N GLY A 294 21.42 5.50 7.08
CA GLY A 294 21.41 4.19 6.43
C GLY A 294 20.24 3.95 5.48
N THR A 295 19.11 4.68 5.64
CA THR A 295 17.96 4.52 4.73
C THR A 295 18.26 5.03 3.32
N TRP A 296 17.64 4.37 2.34
CA TRP A 296 17.68 4.75 0.93
C TRP A 296 16.34 4.43 0.27
N PRO A 297 15.28 5.21 0.55
CA PRO A 297 14.02 5.14 -0.17
C PRO A 297 14.15 5.76 -1.56
N ALA A 298 13.41 5.21 -2.55
CA ALA A 298 13.34 5.77 -3.89
C ALA A 298 12.00 5.48 -4.59
N PHE A 299 11.55 6.46 -5.36
CA PHE A 299 10.52 6.35 -6.38
C PHE A 299 11.13 6.72 -7.71
N TRP A 300 11.19 5.74 -8.61
CA TRP A 300 11.97 5.85 -9.82
C TRP A 300 11.40 5.05 -10.99
N LEU A 301 11.87 5.33 -12.19
CA LEU A 301 11.47 4.62 -13.39
C LEU A 301 12.69 4.06 -14.12
N LEU A 302 12.52 2.91 -14.73
CA LEU A 302 13.53 2.35 -15.63
C LEU A 302 12.91 1.95 -16.96
N ALA A 303 13.62 2.26 -18.06
CA ALA A 303 13.12 1.97 -19.39
C ALA A 303 13.05 0.47 -19.67
N ASP A 304 11.96 0.05 -20.32
CA ASP A 304 11.66 -1.32 -20.72
C ASP A 304 11.56 -1.42 -22.25
N LYS A 305 12.43 -2.18 -22.87
CA LYS A 305 12.40 -2.45 -24.33
C LYS A 305 11.17 -3.24 -24.77
N GLY A 306 10.43 -3.85 -23.83
CA GLY A 306 9.27 -4.68 -24.14
C GLY A 306 9.60 -5.99 -24.85
N ILE A 307 10.85 -6.40 -24.85
CA ILE A 307 11.28 -7.67 -25.41
C ILE A 307 11.26 -8.70 -24.28
N TYR A 308 10.09 -9.26 -24.02
CA TYR A 308 10.00 -10.38 -23.09
C TYR A 308 10.51 -11.62 -23.77
N GLY A 309 11.30 -12.42 -23.07
CA GLY A 309 11.77 -13.70 -23.56
C GLY A 309 10.58 -14.61 -23.96
N SER A 310 10.83 -15.60 -24.80
CA SER A 310 9.80 -16.56 -25.21
C SER A 310 9.12 -17.19 -23.99
N ASP A 311 7.80 -17.00 -23.86
CA ASP A 311 6.98 -17.60 -22.81
C ASP A 311 6.93 -19.14 -22.90
N THR A 312 7.43 -19.71 -23.99
CA THR A 312 7.35 -21.14 -24.34
C THR A 312 7.87 -22.06 -23.25
N TYR A 313 8.72 -21.57 -22.35
CA TYR A 313 9.35 -22.41 -21.32
C TYR A 313 9.12 -21.94 -19.89
N ARG A 314 8.22 -20.98 -19.67
CA ARG A 314 7.86 -20.59 -18.29
C ARG A 314 7.12 -21.71 -17.62
N ARG A 315 7.51 -22.04 -16.40
CA ARG A 315 6.90 -23.09 -15.58
C ARG A 315 6.74 -22.63 -14.15
N GLN A 316 5.56 -22.87 -13.62
CA GLN A 316 5.26 -22.67 -12.20
C GLN A 316 4.65 -23.96 -11.67
N ALA A 317 4.91 -24.28 -10.41
CA ALA A 317 4.29 -25.41 -9.76
C ALA A 317 3.25 -24.93 -8.76
N LEU A 318 2.13 -25.62 -8.70
CA LEU A 318 1.03 -25.38 -7.78
C LEU A 318 0.92 -26.55 -6.82
N LEU A 319 0.54 -26.28 -5.56
CA LEU A 319 0.37 -27.27 -4.50
C LEU A 319 -0.87 -26.91 -3.69
N LYS A 320 -1.71 -27.90 -3.34
CA LYS A 320 -2.88 -27.69 -2.48
C LYS A 320 -2.97 -28.76 -1.39
N PHE A 321 -3.40 -28.35 -0.21
CA PHE A 321 -3.57 -29.19 0.97
C PHE A 321 -4.94 -28.91 1.59
N SER A 322 -5.74 -29.96 1.85
CA SER A 322 -6.96 -29.81 2.64
C SER A 322 -6.61 -29.58 4.11
N LEU A 323 -7.33 -28.65 4.74
CA LEU A 323 -7.22 -28.33 6.16
C LEU A 323 -8.41 -28.84 6.98
N ASP A 324 -9.26 -29.73 6.42
CA ASP A 324 -10.47 -30.21 7.09
C ASP A 324 -10.13 -30.95 8.40
N ASP A 325 -9.13 -31.80 8.36
CA ASP A 325 -8.78 -32.73 9.45
C ASP A 325 -7.75 -32.16 10.46
N ILE A 326 -7.36 -30.87 10.34
CA ILE A 326 -6.44 -30.27 11.31
C ILE A 326 -7.20 -29.60 12.45
N SER A 327 -6.51 -29.42 13.61
CA SER A 327 -7.05 -28.71 14.76
C SER A 327 -7.38 -27.26 14.44
N ASP A 328 -8.33 -26.67 15.19
CA ASP A 328 -8.70 -25.25 15.02
C ASP A 328 -7.55 -24.30 15.42
N THR A 329 -6.62 -24.75 16.26
CA THR A 329 -5.43 -23.99 16.64
C THR A 329 -4.21 -24.55 15.93
N VAL A 330 -3.46 -23.69 15.26
CA VAL A 330 -2.23 -24.01 14.56
C VAL A 330 -1.06 -23.37 15.29
N ASP A 331 -0.35 -24.15 16.11
CA ASP A 331 0.81 -23.68 16.86
C ASP A 331 2.08 -23.68 15.98
N SER A 332 2.12 -24.54 14.97
CA SER A 332 3.21 -24.61 13.98
C SER A 332 2.72 -25.22 12.67
N ALA A 333 3.21 -24.69 11.54
CA ALA A 333 3.00 -25.29 10.23
C ALA A 333 4.24 -25.11 9.34
N LEU A 334 4.80 -26.24 8.85
CA LEU A 334 5.96 -26.27 7.96
C LEU A 334 5.62 -26.96 6.66
N LEU A 335 5.73 -26.24 5.53
CA LEU A 335 5.70 -26.86 4.20
C LEU A 335 7.10 -27.40 3.88
N LYS A 336 7.18 -28.68 3.52
CA LYS A 336 8.42 -29.37 3.16
C LYS A 336 8.37 -29.85 1.72
N LEU A 337 9.38 -29.47 0.95
CA LEU A 337 9.52 -29.76 -0.47
C LEU A 337 10.89 -30.39 -0.74
N LYS A 338 10.93 -31.56 -1.36
CA LYS A 338 12.19 -32.21 -1.73
C LYS A 338 12.58 -31.90 -3.16
N VAL A 339 13.79 -31.38 -3.34
CA VAL A 339 14.34 -31.07 -4.66
C VAL A 339 14.79 -32.36 -5.35
N SER A 340 14.20 -32.65 -6.51
CA SER A 340 14.59 -33.77 -7.37
C SER A 340 15.85 -33.42 -8.18
N LYS A 341 15.84 -32.22 -8.80
CA LYS A 341 16.94 -31.76 -9.63
C LYS A 341 17.07 -30.25 -9.60
N ALA A 342 18.29 -29.78 -9.46
CA ALA A 342 18.61 -28.37 -9.49
C ALA A 342 20.03 -28.15 -10.00
N THR A 343 20.34 -26.90 -10.36
CA THR A 343 21.69 -26.40 -10.59
C THR A 343 22.03 -25.36 -9.53
N ASN A 344 23.29 -25.07 -9.33
CA ASN A 344 23.75 -24.03 -8.38
C ASN A 344 23.23 -22.61 -8.68
N LYS A 345 22.51 -22.44 -9.78
CA LYS A 345 21.87 -21.18 -10.18
C LYS A 345 20.34 -21.25 -10.20
N SER A 346 19.77 -22.40 -9.88
CA SER A 346 18.31 -22.54 -9.78
C SER A 346 17.80 -21.76 -8.57
N SER A 347 16.61 -21.21 -8.71
CA SER A 347 15.95 -20.48 -7.63
C SER A 347 14.46 -20.82 -7.57
N VAL A 348 13.90 -20.69 -6.40
CA VAL A 348 12.46 -20.86 -6.17
C VAL A 348 12.01 -19.94 -5.05
N ALA A 349 10.91 -19.26 -5.27
CA ALA A 349 10.13 -18.57 -4.25
C ALA A 349 8.83 -19.35 -4.01
N VAL A 350 8.42 -19.45 -2.77
CA VAL A 350 7.17 -20.08 -2.35
C VAL A 350 6.17 -18.99 -2.02
N HIS A 351 5.11 -18.93 -2.77
CA HIS A 351 4.01 -17.98 -2.63
C HIS A 351 2.72 -18.67 -2.21
N LYS A 352 1.77 -17.94 -1.64
CA LYS A 352 0.37 -18.38 -1.60
C LYS A 352 -0.31 -18.04 -2.93
N THR A 353 -1.33 -18.78 -3.29
CA THR A 353 -2.28 -18.37 -4.33
C THR A 353 -3.42 -17.56 -3.70
N LEU A 354 -4.06 -16.68 -4.48
CA LEU A 354 -5.20 -15.88 -4.02
C LEU A 354 -6.53 -16.64 -4.00
N SER A 355 -6.55 -17.89 -4.52
CA SER A 355 -7.67 -18.82 -4.46
C SER A 355 -7.15 -20.24 -4.40
N SER A 356 -7.80 -21.10 -3.66
CA SER A 356 -7.61 -22.57 -3.67
C SER A 356 -8.59 -23.30 -4.60
N ASP A 357 -9.45 -22.57 -5.32
CA ASP A 357 -10.43 -23.14 -6.26
C ASP A 357 -9.77 -23.53 -7.60
N TRP A 358 -9.04 -24.63 -7.58
CA TRP A 358 -8.44 -25.24 -8.75
C TRP A 358 -8.26 -26.75 -8.50
N SER A 359 -8.11 -27.53 -9.57
CA SER A 359 -7.86 -28.99 -9.49
C SER A 359 -6.72 -29.39 -10.40
N GLN A 360 -5.90 -30.36 -9.95
CA GLN A 360 -4.79 -30.87 -10.75
C GLN A 360 -5.24 -31.42 -12.11
N SER A 361 -6.45 -31.96 -12.20
CA SER A 361 -6.97 -32.54 -13.45
C SER A 361 -7.38 -31.51 -14.52
N THR A 362 -7.52 -30.21 -14.15
CA THR A 362 -8.06 -29.20 -15.06
C THR A 362 -7.20 -27.90 -15.13
N VAL A 363 -6.33 -27.66 -14.16
CA VAL A 363 -5.56 -26.44 -14.12
C VAL A 363 -4.55 -26.37 -15.27
N THR A 364 -4.47 -25.18 -15.87
CA THR A 364 -3.53 -24.85 -16.96
C THR A 364 -2.89 -23.50 -16.65
N TRP A 365 -1.95 -23.06 -17.46
CA TRP A 365 -1.36 -21.72 -17.31
C TRP A 365 -2.42 -20.61 -17.42
N ASP A 366 -3.37 -20.76 -18.34
CA ASP A 366 -4.42 -19.77 -18.58
C ASP A 366 -5.49 -19.75 -17.48
N THR A 367 -5.68 -20.86 -16.75
CA THR A 367 -6.72 -21.01 -15.72
C THR A 367 -6.18 -21.05 -14.30
N LYS A 368 -4.86 -21.03 -14.12
CA LYS A 368 -4.25 -21.08 -12.79
C LYS A 368 -4.70 -19.93 -11.90
N PRO A 369 -4.77 -20.13 -10.58
CA PRO A 369 -5.08 -19.06 -9.65
C PRO A 369 -4.02 -17.95 -9.74
N LYS A 370 -4.43 -16.73 -9.44
CA LYS A 370 -3.49 -15.61 -9.26
C LYS A 370 -2.57 -15.90 -8.08
N ILE A 371 -1.33 -15.51 -8.22
CA ILE A 371 -0.29 -15.73 -7.23
C ILE A 371 -0.10 -14.43 -6.46
N ASP A 372 -0.16 -14.50 -5.13
CA ASP A 372 0.20 -13.36 -4.30
C ASP A 372 1.66 -12.98 -4.59
N PRO A 373 1.98 -11.73 -4.91
CA PRO A 373 3.36 -11.35 -5.20
C PRO A 373 4.29 -11.46 -3.98
N ILE A 374 3.73 -11.49 -2.76
CA ILE A 374 4.48 -11.69 -1.53
C ILE A 374 4.77 -13.17 -1.32
N TRP A 375 6.04 -13.53 -1.13
CA TRP A 375 6.47 -14.91 -0.89
C TRP A 375 6.72 -15.20 0.59
N PHE A 376 6.57 -16.45 0.99
CA PHE A 376 6.95 -16.91 2.33
C PHE A 376 8.45 -17.07 2.46
N THR A 377 9.09 -17.62 1.43
CA THR A 377 10.52 -17.82 1.37
C THR A 377 11.02 -17.80 -0.06
N HIS A 378 12.30 -17.52 -0.17
CA HIS A 378 13.01 -17.58 -1.43
C HIS A 378 14.33 -18.36 -1.24
N ARG A 379 14.55 -19.39 -2.05
CA ARG A 379 15.76 -20.20 -2.04
C ARG A 379 16.51 -20.03 -3.35
N TYR A 380 17.79 -19.66 -3.24
CA TYR A 380 18.72 -19.59 -4.36
C TYR A 380 19.81 -20.66 -4.18
N GLY A 381 20.22 -21.34 -5.28
CA GLY A 381 21.30 -22.31 -5.27
C GLY A 381 20.91 -23.63 -4.60
N ALA A 382 19.64 -24.04 -4.67
CA ALA A 382 19.20 -25.34 -4.19
C ALA A 382 19.94 -26.47 -4.94
N SER A 383 20.24 -27.56 -4.25
CA SER A 383 20.87 -28.76 -4.80
C SER A 383 19.90 -29.93 -4.84
N SER A 384 20.14 -30.87 -5.74
CA SER A 384 19.36 -32.13 -5.77
C SER A 384 19.48 -32.86 -4.44
N GLY A 385 18.33 -33.29 -3.89
CA GLY A 385 18.22 -33.91 -2.58
C GLY A 385 17.96 -32.95 -1.43
N ASP A 386 18.12 -31.64 -1.61
CA ASP A 386 17.80 -30.65 -0.59
C ASP A 386 16.30 -30.71 -0.22
N ILE A 387 16.02 -30.44 1.05
CA ILE A 387 14.67 -30.19 1.54
C ILE A 387 14.52 -28.68 1.75
N ILE A 388 13.52 -28.08 1.10
CA ILE A 388 13.11 -26.70 1.32
C ILE A 388 12.02 -26.73 2.38
N GLU A 389 12.29 -26.12 3.54
CA GLU A 389 11.34 -25.98 4.63
C GLU A 389 10.89 -24.52 4.71
N VAL A 390 9.57 -24.33 4.83
CA VAL A 390 8.93 -23.01 4.83
C VAL A 390 7.97 -22.93 6.00
N ASP A 391 8.18 -21.98 6.89
CA ASP A 391 7.21 -21.66 7.93
C ASP A 391 6.00 -20.96 7.28
N VAL A 392 4.83 -21.54 7.48
CA VAL A 392 3.56 -21.07 6.95
C VAL A 392 2.48 -20.99 8.03
N THR A 393 2.90 -20.96 9.30
CA THR A 393 2.03 -21.06 10.47
C THR A 393 0.87 -20.07 10.43
N ASP A 394 1.16 -18.78 10.29
CA ASP A 394 0.14 -17.73 10.23
C ASP A 394 -0.82 -17.89 9.05
N TYR A 395 -0.30 -18.29 7.90
CA TYR A 395 -1.11 -18.53 6.72
C TYR A 395 -2.07 -19.70 6.93
N ILE A 396 -1.59 -20.83 7.46
CA ILE A 396 -2.42 -22.01 7.71
C ILE A 396 -3.49 -21.70 8.75
N GLN A 397 -3.16 -20.96 9.83
CA GLN A 397 -4.17 -20.54 10.81
C GLN A 397 -5.26 -19.66 10.16
N LYS A 398 -4.86 -18.71 9.29
CA LYS A 398 -5.82 -17.86 8.55
C LYS A 398 -6.71 -18.68 7.63
N GLN A 399 -6.15 -19.63 6.88
CA GLN A 399 -6.93 -20.51 5.99
C GLN A 399 -7.88 -21.41 6.77
N LYS A 400 -7.45 -22.00 7.89
CA LYS A 400 -8.30 -22.80 8.77
C LYS A 400 -9.48 -21.98 9.30
N ASN A 401 -9.25 -20.77 9.78
CA ASN A 401 -10.29 -19.87 10.26
C ASN A 401 -11.29 -19.49 9.15
N ALA A 402 -10.83 -19.42 7.90
CA ALA A 402 -11.66 -19.13 6.74
C ALA A 402 -12.40 -20.35 6.18
N GLY A 403 -12.14 -21.55 6.69
CA GLY A 403 -12.67 -22.81 6.15
C GLY A 403 -12.20 -23.08 4.70
N SER A 404 -10.96 -22.71 4.39
CA SER A 404 -10.40 -22.81 3.05
C SER A 404 -9.14 -23.69 3.04
N ASP A 405 -8.88 -24.35 1.91
CA ASP A 405 -7.66 -25.13 1.68
C ASP A 405 -6.43 -24.23 1.62
N ALA A 406 -5.27 -24.76 1.99
CA ALA A 406 -3.99 -24.12 1.78
C ALA A 406 -3.51 -24.34 0.34
N SER A 407 -3.18 -23.26 -0.37
CA SER A 407 -2.74 -23.34 -1.76
C SER A 407 -1.51 -22.48 -2.00
N PHE A 408 -0.49 -23.09 -2.63
CA PHE A 408 0.82 -22.50 -2.85
C PHE A 408 1.19 -22.50 -4.33
N ALA A 409 2.06 -21.56 -4.69
CA ALA A 409 2.72 -21.51 -5.98
C ALA A 409 4.23 -21.41 -5.81
N LEU A 410 4.95 -22.17 -6.61
CA LEU A 410 6.41 -22.14 -6.70
C LEU A 410 6.81 -21.40 -7.97
N VAL A 411 7.62 -20.34 -7.84
CA VAL A 411 7.98 -19.45 -8.94
C VAL A 411 9.49 -19.16 -8.92
N ASP A 412 10.12 -19.02 -10.08
CA ASP A 412 11.49 -18.49 -10.18
C ASP A 412 11.47 -16.97 -10.32
N ASN A 413 11.59 -16.26 -9.20
CA ASN A 413 11.58 -14.79 -9.19
C ASN A 413 12.89 -14.16 -9.68
N TYR A 414 13.97 -14.96 -9.84
CA TYR A 414 15.26 -14.45 -10.35
C TYR A 414 15.40 -14.54 -11.87
N MET A 415 14.43 -15.16 -12.56
CA MET A 415 14.40 -15.21 -14.02
C MET A 415 15.73 -15.73 -14.63
N ARG A 416 16.39 -16.67 -13.94
CA ARG A 416 17.74 -17.16 -14.27
C ARG A 416 17.77 -18.16 -15.41
N LYS A 417 16.61 -18.51 -15.98
CA LYS A 417 16.45 -19.52 -17.05
C LYS A 417 16.91 -20.93 -16.64
N GLN A 418 17.02 -21.19 -15.33
CA GLN A 418 17.45 -22.47 -14.79
C GLN A 418 16.24 -23.27 -14.34
N LEU A 419 16.18 -24.52 -14.76
CA LEU A 419 15.15 -25.44 -14.32
C LEU A 419 15.44 -25.91 -12.89
N LEU A 420 14.40 -25.83 -12.03
CA LEU A 420 14.36 -26.51 -10.74
C LEU A 420 13.23 -27.52 -10.77
N GLU A 421 13.49 -28.75 -10.34
CA GLU A 421 12.53 -29.84 -10.28
C GLU A 421 12.34 -30.29 -8.83
N ILE A 422 11.10 -30.43 -8.41
CA ILE A 422 10.65 -30.87 -7.09
C ILE A 422 9.79 -32.11 -7.28
N PHE A 423 9.89 -33.08 -6.37
CA PHE A 423 9.00 -34.25 -6.41
C PHE A 423 7.53 -33.84 -6.24
N SER A 424 6.64 -34.49 -6.93
CA SER A 424 5.18 -34.31 -6.86
C SER A 424 4.53 -35.32 -5.93
N ASN A 425 3.19 -35.28 -5.84
CA ASN A 425 2.39 -36.31 -5.18
C ASN A 425 2.49 -37.68 -5.88
N GLU A 426 2.79 -37.70 -7.17
CA GLU A 426 2.95 -38.92 -7.98
C GLU A 426 4.34 -39.57 -7.83
N ALA A 427 5.25 -39.01 -7.01
CA ALA A 427 6.56 -39.61 -6.75
C ALA A 427 6.42 -41.05 -6.22
N GLU A 428 7.20 -41.97 -6.78
CA GLU A 428 7.17 -43.38 -6.40
C GLU A 428 7.43 -43.59 -4.90
N ASN A 429 8.45 -42.91 -4.38
CA ASN A 429 8.76 -42.92 -2.95
C ASN A 429 7.92 -41.86 -2.23
N SER A 430 7.01 -42.30 -1.38
CA SER A 430 6.14 -41.40 -0.60
C SER A 430 6.90 -40.45 0.33
N ALA A 431 8.13 -40.80 0.75
CA ALA A 431 8.97 -39.92 1.57
C ALA A 431 9.55 -38.73 0.80
N ASP A 432 9.43 -38.73 -0.53
CA ASP A 432 9.90 -37.63 -1.39
C ASP A 432 8.79 -36.65 -1.75
N ARG A 433 7.53 -36.98 -1.46
CA ARG A 433 6.35 -36.17 -1.76
C ARG A 433 6.31 -34.89 -0.93
N PRO A 434 5.72 -33.81 -1.46
CA PRO A 434 5.44 -32.61 -0.67
C PRO A 434 4.57 -32.94 0.53
N VAL A 435 4.87 -32.33 1.67
CA VAL A 435 4.08 -32.51 2.90
C VAL A 435 3.96 -31.20 3.66
N LEU A 436 2.79 -30.95 4.20
CA LEU A 436 2.52 -29.88 5.15
C LEU A 436 2.48 -30.49 6.56
N VAL A 437 3.38 -30.09 7.44
CA VAL A 437 3.43 -30.56 8.83
C VAL A 437 2.75 -29.53 9.71
N VAL A 438 1.60 -29.89 10.30
CA VAL A 438 0.83 -28.98 11.18
C VAL A 438 0.79 -29.60 12.57
N ASN A 439 1.27 -28.90 13.60
CA ASN A 439 1.32 -29.38 14.97
C ASN A 439 1.86 -30.83 15.05
N ASP A 440 3.02 -31.07 14.41
CA ASP A 440 3.67 -32.38 14.30
C ASP A 440 2.90 -33.46 13.52
N THR A 441 1.77 -33.12 12.90
CA THR A 441 0.98 -34.03 12.06
C THR A 441 1.24 -33.77 10.59
N ASN A 442 1.54 -34.83 9.83
CA ASN A 442 1.74 -34.75 8.39
C ASN A 442 0.41 -34.70 7.66
N ILE A 443 0.21 -33.64 6.90
CA ILE A 443 -0.94 -33.46 5.99
C ILE A 443 -0.43 -33.74 4.58
N GLY A 444 -1.04 -34.70 3.92
CA GLY A 444 -0.75 -35.04 2.52
C GLY A 444 -1.27 -33.98 1.55
N ILE A 445 -0.58 -33.83 0.45
CA ILE A 445 -1.02 -32.99 -0.66
C ILE A 445 -2.29 -33.55 -1.30
N THR A 446 -3.24 -32.68 -1.66
CA THR A 446 -4.49 -33.08 -2.33
C THR A 446 -4.44 -32.90 -3.83
N ASP A 447 -3.84 -31.82 -4.28
CA ASP A 447 -3.65 -31.53 -5.70
C ASP A 447 -2.27 -30.90 -5.91
N ASP A 448 -1.60 -31.26 -6.99
CA ASP A 448 -0.45 -30.51 -7.49
C ASP A 448 -0.39 -30.52 -9.03
N ALA A 449 0.29 -29.54 -9.59
CA ALA A 449 0.46 -29.45 -11.02
C ALA A 449 1.64 -28.56 -11.40
N THR A 450 2.32 -28.89 -12.49
CA THR A 450 3.11 -27.92 -13.24
C THR A 450 2.21 -27.20 -14.23
N VAL A 451 2.27 -25.88 -14.29
CA VAL A 451 1.63 -25.09 -15.34
C VAL A 451 2.70 -24.48 -16.24
N ARG A 452 2.50 -24.53 -17.56
CA ARG A 452 3.49 -24.12 -18.57
C ARG A 452 2.93 -23.00 -19.44
N GLY A 453 3.69 -21.94 -19.64
CA GLY A 453 3.30 -20.80 -20.46
C GLY A 453 3.56 -20.99 -21.96
N GLY A 454 3.26 -19.96 -22.74
CA GLY A 454 3.48 -19.93 -24.18
C GLY A 454 2.53 -20.87 -24.95
N GLU A 455 3.06 -21.64 -25.88
CA GLU A 455 2.27 -22.60 -26.68
C GLU A 455 1.60 -23.70 -25.85
N TYR A 456 2.08 -23.95 -24.63
CA TYR A 456 1.57 -24.95 -23.70
C TYR A 456 0.53 -24.42 -22.70
N ALA A 457 0.11 -23.16 -22.83
CA ALA A 457 -0.69 -22.47 -21.81
C ALA A 457 -2.09 -23.05 -21.57
N LYS A 458 -2.58 -23.85 -22.50
CA LYS A 458 -3.89 -24.55 -22.43
C LYS A 458 -3.78 -26.04 -22.10
N GLU A 459 -2.57 -26.55 -21.95
CA GLU A 459 -2.35 -27.97 -21.63
C GLU A 459 -2.29 -28.17 -20.12
N ASN A 460 -2.80 -29.34 -19.68
CA ASN A 460 -2.76 -29.74 -18.26
C ASN A 460 -1.60 -30.69 -18.00
N TYR A 461 -0.89 -30.50 -16.90
CA TYR A 461 0.27 -31.30 -16.46
C TYR A 461 0.15 -31.67 -14.97
N GLY A 462 -1.06 -32.02 -14.53
CA GLY A 462 -1.37 -32.35 -13.14
C GLY A 462 -0.95 -33.73 -12.67
N GLU A 463 -0.56 -34.66 -13.58
CA GLU A 463 -0.21 -36.05 -13.21
C GLU A 463 1.28 -36.35 -13.46
N GLU A 464 2.13 -35.34 -13.49
CA GLU A 464 3.57 -35.53 -13.68
C GLU A 464 4.26 -35.88 -12.36
N PRO A 465 5.20 -36.89 -12.32
CA PRO A 465 5.89 -37.24 -11.07
C PRO A 465 6.85 -36.19 -10.57
N ILE A 466 7.02 -35.11 -11.31
CA ILE A 466 7.96 -34.01 -11.04
C ILE A 466 7.29 -32.68 -11.33
N LEU A 467 7.30 -31.81 -10.36
CA LEU A 467 6.93 -30.41 -10.49
C LEU A 467 8.11 -29.60 -11.00
N SER A 468 7.87 -28.71 -11.95
CA SER A 468 8.92 -27.91 -12.58
C SER A 468 8.74 -26.42 -12.35
N VAL A 469 9.81 -25.72 -12.04
CA VAL A 469 9.86 -24.26 -11.88
C VAL A 469 10.93 -23.70 -12.80
N LYS A 470 10.59 -22.72 -13.62
CA LYS A 470 11.51 -22.02 -14.51
C LYS A 470 10.91 -20.71 -15.00
N ASP A 471 11.65 -19.62 -14.94
CA ASP A 471 11.31 -18.40 -15.65
C ASP A 471 12.33 -18.07 -16.75
N VAL A 472 11.83 -17.52 -17.84
CA VAL A 472 12.63 -17.19 -19.02
C VAL A 472 12.57 -15.72 -19.39
N TRP A 473 12.13 -14.87 -18.49
CA TRP A 473 12.12 -13.43 -18.75
C TRP A 473 13.55 -12.97 -19.06
N GLY A 474 13.69 -12.30 -20.17
CA GLY A 474 14.93 -11.60 -20.51
C GLY A 474 15.05 -10.33 -19.69
N ASP A 475 16.25 -9.87 -19.43
CA ASP A 475 16.50 -8.50 -19.00
C ASP A 475 16.17 -7.57 -20.16
N THR A 476 15.05 -6.85 -20.02
CA THR A 476 14.58 -5.87 -21.02
C THR A 476 14.81 -4.45 -20.56
N SER A 477 15.22 -4.25 -19.30
CA SER A 477 15.50 -2.95 -18.73
C SER A 477 16.78 -2.35 -19.33
N THR A 478 16.79 -1.05 -19.52
CA THR A 478 17.96 -0.39 -20.14
C THR A 478 18.03 1.10 -19.88
N THR A 479 19.26 1.58 -19.70
CA THR A 479 19.61 2.99 -19.77
C THR A 479 20.36 3.33 -21.06
N PHE A 480 20.62 2.36 -21.95
CA PHE A 480 21.31 2.56 -23.21
C PHE A 480 20.39 3.04 -24.33
N GLY A 481 20.97 3.69 -25.33
CA GLY A 481 20.28 4.17 -26.53
C GLY A 481 19.25 5.25 -26.17
N ARG A 482 17.96 4.93 -26.30
CA ARG A 482 16.85 5.83 -25.96
C ARG A 482 16.27 5.52 -24.57
N GLY A 483 16.87 4.59 -23.82
CA GLY A 483 16.50 4.30 -22.45
C GLY A 483 17.09 5.27 -21.45
N MET A 484 16.49 5.35 -20.26
CA MET A 484 16.91 6.23 -19.18
C MET A 484 16.37 5.66 -17.85
N GLU A 485 17.08 5.91 -16.76
CA GLU A 485 16.58 5.83 -15.40
C GLU A 485 16.17 7.23 -14.97
N PHE A 486 15.01 7.34 -14.35
CA PHE A 486 14.46 8.58 -13.84
C PHE A 486 14.23 8.42 -12.34
N ASP A 487 15.06 9.04 -11.52
CA ASP A 487 14.89 9.07 -10.07
C ASP A 487 14.03 10.29 -9.71
N ILE A 488 12.74 10.05 -9.49
CA ILE A 488 11.76 11.10 -9.21
C ILE A 488 11.94 11.59 -7.77
N MET A 489 12.17 10.65 -6.86
CA MET A 489 12.52 10.91 -5.46
C MET A 489 13.57 9.92 -5.03
N GLU A 490 14.65 10.42 -4.48
CA GLU A 490 15.70 9.66 -3.84
C GLU A 490 16.14 10.37 -2.56
N TYR A 491 16.44 9.59 -1.52
CA TYR A 491 16.94 10.11 -0.26
C TYR A 491 18.04 9.21 0.29
N LEU A 492 19.04 9.80 0.92
CA LEU A 492 20.04 9.07 1.70
C LEU A 492 20.05 9.56 3.13
N GLY A 493 19.89 8.65 4.09
CA GLY A 493 19.81 8.97 5.51
C GLY A 493 20.98 9.81 6.06
N VAL A 494 22.15 9.74 5.42
CA VAL A 494 23.31 10.58 5.74
C VAL A 494 23.09 12.08 5.49
N TRP A 495 22.06 12.45 4.74
CA TRP A 495 21.78 13.87 4.46
C TRP A 495 21.03 14.58 5.57
N GLY A 496 20.44 13.83 6.54
CA GLY A 496 19.50 14.35 7.53
C GLY A 496 18.11 14.57 6.95
N GLY A 497 17.12 14.84 7.80
CA GLY A 497 15.73 14.92 7.40
C GLY A 497 15.36 16.12 6.53
N GLY A 498 14.16 16.06 5.96
CA GLY A 498 13.56 17.15 5.19
C GLY A 498 14.21 17.43 3.84
N VAL A 499 14.86 16.45 3.22
CA VAL A 499 15.49 16.60 1.89
C VAL A 499 15.12 15.44 0.97
N SER A 500 15.03 15.76 -0.32
CA SER A 500 14.92 14.80 -1.42
C SER A 500 15.92 15.18 -2.52
N TRP A 501 16.03 14.32 -3.51
CA TRP A 501 16.91 14.51 -4.65
C TRP A 501 16.32 13.84 -5.89
N ALA A 502 16.56 14.42 -7.05
CA ALA A 502 16.11 13.88 -8.32
C ALA A 502 17.28 13.75 -9.28
N ALA A 503 17.29 12.68 -10.06
CA ALA A 503 18.36 12.41 -11.01
C ALA A 503 17.86 11.74 -12.29
N LEU A 504 18.66 11.87 -13.34
CA LEU A 504 18.49 11.15 -14.61
C LEU A 504 19.80 10.44 -14.94
N HIS A 505 19.74 9.13 -15.24
CA HIS A 505 20.93 8.35 -15.55
C HIS A 505 20.79 7.65 -16.90
N TRP A 506 21.87 7.64 -17.70
CA TRP A 506 21.89 6.99 -19.01
C TRP A 506 23.28 6.43 -19.39
N ASP A 507 23.31 5.65 -20.49
CA ASP A 507 24.47 4.98 -21.07
C ASP A 507 25.17 3.97 -20.13
N GLY A 508 24.36 3.27 -19.31
CA GLY A 508 24.81 2.22 -18.38
C GLY A 508 25.33 2.79 -17.08
N TYR A 509 25.98 1.93 -16.28
CA TYR A 509 26.54 2.29 -14.96
C TYR A 509 28.07 2.09 -14.92
N GLY A 510 28.69 1.97 -16.08
CA GLY A 510 30.13 1.80 -16.23
C GLY A 510 30.84 3.08 -16.63
N SER A 511 31.95 2.95 -17.36
CA SER A 511 32.80 4.08 -17.77
C SER A 511 32.13 5.08 -18.74
N LYS A 512 30.99 4.73 -19.31
CA LYS A 512 30.20 5.60 -20.20
C LYS A 512 28.99 6.22 -19.50
N HIS A 513 28.79 5.89 -18.21
CA HIS A 513 27.70 6.44 -17.42
C HIS A 513 27.70 7.96 -17.47
N ALA A 514 26.54 8.50 -17.72
CA ALA A 514 26.28 9.92 -17.66
C ALA A 514 25.01 10.19 -16.84
N SER A 515 24.99 11.29 -16.14
CA SER A 515 23.86 11.71 -15.31
C SER A 515 23.70 13.22 -15.31
N VAL A 516 22.54 13.66 -14.94
CA VAL A 516 22.23 15.02 -14.50
C VAL A 516 21.32 14.93 -13.29
N GLU A 517 21.52 15.80 -12.34
CA GLU A 517 20.89 15.73 -11.03
C GLU A 517 20.44 17.12 -10.55
N SER A 518 19.45 17.16 -9.70
CA SER A 518 19.03 18.39 -9.01
C SER A 518 20.04 18.78 -7.92
N ASP A 519 19.95 20.00 -7.42
CA ASP A 519 20.40 20.30 -6.07
C ASP A 519 19.54 19.54 -5.05
N LYS A 520 19.92 19.56 -3.79
CA LYS A 520 19.06 19.04 -2.72
C LYS A 520 17.75 19.81 -2.68
N LEU A 521 16.65 19.09 -2.80
CA LEU A 521 15.29 19.60 -2.75
C LEU A 521 14.81 19.53 -1.31
N TYR A 522 14.49 20.70 -0.73
CA TYR A 522 14.07 20.78 0.66
C TYR A 522 12.56 20.60 0.75
N LEU A 523 12.11 19.69 1.63
CA LEU A 523 10.71 19.49 1.96
C LEU A 523 10.28 20.60 2.94
N ASN A 524 9.10 21.17 2.72
CA ASN A 524 8.67 22.37 3.45
C ASN A 524 8.14 22.12 4.86
N GLU A 525 7.98 20.86 5.29
CA GLU A 525 7.40 20.47 6.57
C GLU A 525 8.25 19.41 7.29
N THR A 526 7.85 19.04 8.49
CA THR A 526 8.57 18.11 9.35
C THR A 526 8.60 16.70 8.80
N GLU A 527 9.60 15.92 9.16
CA GLU A 527 9.89 14.54 8.73
C GLU A 527 8.71 13.55 8.85
N ASP A 528 7.60 13.97 9.47
CA ASP A 528 6.47 13.10 9.81
C ASP A 528 5.32 13.10 8.80
N ASP A 529 5.38 13.87 7.72
CA ASP A 529 4.28 14.02 6.77
C ASP A 529 4.49 13.30 5.45
N PHE A 530 3.38 12.95 4.78
CA PHE A 530 3.40 12.46 3.41
C PHE A 530 3.63 13.59 2.44
N HIS A 531 4.52 13.37 1.47
CA HIS A 531 4.75 14.28 0.36
C HIS A 531 4.34 13.66 -0.98
N LEU A 532 3.93 14.51 -1.92
CA LEU A 532 3.68 14.13 -3.31
C LEU A 532 4.96 14.32 -4.11
N PHE A 533 5.50 13.24 -4.62
CA PHE A 533 6.63 13.29 -5.54
C PHE A 533 6.14 13.01 -6.95
N GLY A 534 6.35 13.94 -7.87
CA GLY A 534 5.83 13.88 -9.23
C GLY A 534 6.85 14.19 -10.31
N MET A 535 6.65 13.61 -11.49
CA MET A 535 7.45 13.89 -12.68
C MET A 535 6.57 14.11 -13.91
N HIS A 536 6.69 15.26 -14.53
CA HIS A 536 6.21 15.49 -15.89
C HIS A 536 7.30 15.11 -16.90
N TRP A 537 7.06 14.08 -17.65
CA TRP A 537 7.95 13.60 -18.70
C TRP A 537 7.32 13.82 -20.09
N ALA A 538 7.99 14.59 -20.94
CA ALA A 538 7.59 14.88 -22.31
C ALA A 538 8.80 14.71 -23.27
N PRO A 539 8.61 14.77 -24.60
CA PRO A 539 9.74 14.76 -25.53
C PRO A 539 10.77 15.85 -25.19
N ASN A 540 12.02 15.43 -24.96
CA ASN A 540 13.16 16.30 -24.62
C ASN A 540 13.01 17.11 -23.32
N TYR A 541 12.05 16.77 -22.45
CA TYR A 541 11.74 17.53 -21.25
C TYR A 541 11.42 16.61 -20.05
N VAL A 542 11.92 16.97 -18.88
CA VAL A 542 11.51 16.45 -17.58
C VAL A 542 11.34 17.60 -16.61
N GLY A 543 10.21 17.65 -15.89
CA GLY A 543 9.98 18.53 -14.75
C GLY A 543 9.65 17.71 -13.51
N MET A 544 10.33 17.96 -12.39
CA MET A 544 10.09 17.31 -11.11
C MET A 544 9.25 18.22 -10.21
N TYR A 545 8.36 17.58 -9.46
CA TYR A 545 7.37 18.27 -8.62
C TYR A 545 7.40 17.68 -7.21
N ILE A 546 7.26 18.55 -6.21
CA ILE A 546 7.02 18.17 -4.82
C ILE A 546 5.80 18.95 -4.35
N ASP A 547 4.80 18.24 -3.78
CA ASP A 547 3.55 18.81 -3.27
C ASP A 547 2.81 19.73 -4.25
N GLY A 548 2.88 19.37 -5.54
CA GLY A 548 2.26 20.11 -6.63
C GLY A 548 3.08 21.28 -7.19
N GLU A 549 4.21 21.62 -6.59
CA GLU A 549 5.10 22.69 -7.05
C GLU A 549 6.27 22.11 -7.86
N LYS A 550 6.58 22.73 -9.02
CA LYS A 550 7.73 22.35 -9.83
C LYS A 550 9.01 22.81 -9.15
N VAL A 551 9.87 21.87 -8.77
CA VAL A 551 11.11 22.12 -8.01
C VAL A 551 12.38 22.01 -8.83
N TRP A 552 12.33 21.27 -9.96
CA TRP A 552 13.47 21.13 -10.87
C TRP A 552 12.99 20.79 -12.28
N GLU A 553 13.78 21.13 -13.30
CA GLU A 553 13.51 20.73 -14.67
C GLU A 553 14.81 20.56 -15.47
N HIS A 554 14.74 19.72 -16.49
CA HIS A 554 15.84 19.50 -17.42
C HIS A 554 15.33 19.34 -18.86
N GLU A 555 15.94 20.06 -19.79
CA GLU A 555 15.67 19.97 -21.22
C GLU A 555 16.90 19.42 -21.96
N SER A 556 16.72 18.36 -22.72
CA SER A 556 17.80 17.72 -23.48
C SER A 556 17.26 16.76 -24.53
N GLU A 557 17.85 16.73 -25.72
CA GLU A 557 17.57 15.69 -26.72
C GLU A 557 17.93 14.28 -26.24
N ARG A 558 18.70 14.17 -25.15
CA ARG A 558 19.08 12.89 -24.53
C ARG A 558 17.98 12.34 -23.61
N ILE A 559 16.96 13.11 -23.26
CA ILE A 559 15.83 12.58 -22.45
C ILE A 559 15.31 11.30 -23.09
N GLY A 560 15.19 10.27 -22.25
CA GLY A 560 14.76 8.94 -22.67
C GLY A 560 13.39 8.97 -23.35
N SER A 561 13.19 8.09 -24.32
CA SER A 561 11.93 7.96 -25.05
C SER A 561 11.45 6.51 -25.19
N LEU A 562 12.04 5.57 -24.44
CA LEU A 562 11.47 4.23 -24.33
C LEU A 562 10.43 4.21 -23.20
N PRO A 563 9.32 3.46 -23.37
CA PRO A 563 8.38 3.25 -22.28
C PRO A 563 9.11 2.78 -21.02
N SER A 564 8.74 3.34 -19.87
CA SER A 564 9.36 3.04 -18.60
C SER A 564 8.33 2.48 -17.62
N TYR A 565 8.76 1.59 -16.74
CA TYR A 565 7.97 1.04 -15.66
C TYR A 565 8.33 1.69 -14.32
N VAL A 566 7.40 1.65 -13.39
CA VAL A 566 7.53 2.24 -12.04
C VAL A 566 8.23 1.28 -11.10
N ILE A 567 9.10 1.81 -10.27
CA ILE A 567 9.77 1.09 -9.19
C ILE A 567 9.64 1.90 -7.89
N LEU A 568 9.33 1.20 -6.81
CA LEU A 568 9.37 1.68 -5.44
C LEU A 568 10.33 0.82 -4.65
N SER A 569 11.26 1.43 -3.94
CA SER A 569 12.25 0.68 -3.15
C SER A 569 12.60 1.38 -1.85
N LEU A 570 12.79 0.59 -0.80
CA LEU A 570 13.47 0.99 0.43
C LEU A 570 14.70 0.11 0.59
N GLN A 571 15.85 0.66 0.31
CA GLN A 571 17.14 0.00 0.43
C GLN A 571 17.90 0.49 1.65
N VAL A 572 19.00 -0.17 1.97
CA VAL A 572 19.92 0.24 3.03
C VAL A 572 21.30 0.49 2.43
N GLY A 573 21.93 1.58 2.82
CA GLY A 573 23.25 1.95 2.35
C GLY A 573 23.21 2.90 1.16
N GLY A 574 23.67 2.48 0.00
CA GLY A 574 23.84 3.34 -1.17
C GLY A 574 25.24 3.95 -1.23
N TRP A 575 25.34 5.21 -1.49
CA TRP A 575 26.55 5.96 -1.77
C TRP A 575 26.77 7.09 -0.74
N ASN A 576 27.73 7.96 -0.97
CA ASN A 576 28.03 9.14 -0.14
C ASN A 576 28.28 8.84 1.36
N GLY A 577 28.74 7.62 1.69
CA GLY A 577 29.05 7.23 3.08
C GLY A 577 27.86 6.78 3.91
N ASN A 578 26.66 6.69 3.33
CA ASN A 578 25.44 6.23 4.01
C ASN A 578 25.52 4.77 4.54
N THR A 579 26.54 4.02 4.13
CA THR A 579 26.83 2.66 4.62
C THR A 579 27.62 2.62 5.92
N ARG A 580 28.11 3.77 6.40
CA ARG A 580 28.99 3.84 7.57
C ARG A 580 28.19 4.21 8.80
N ASN A 581 28.51 3.55 9.92
CA ASN A 581 27.93 3.86 11.23
C ASN A 581 26.39 3.73 11.27
N ILE A 582 25.82 2.77 10.52
CA ILE A 582 24.42 2.39 10.67
C ILE A 582 24.28 1.68 12.02
N ASP A 583 23.29 2.06 12.80
CA ASP A 583 23.05 1.52 14.15
C ASP A 583 22.80 0.01 14.14
N ASP A 584 23.14 -0.65 15.24
CA ASP A 584 23.01 -2.10 15.36
C ASP A 584 21.56 -2.58 15.44
N ASP A 585 20.63 -1.71 15.83
CA ASP A 585 19.17 -1.92 15.92
C ASP A 585 18.42 -1.24 14.78
N PHE A 586 19.09 -1.00 13.67
CA PHE A 586 18.50 -0.32 12.51
C PHE A 586 17.22 -0.99 12.03
N VAL A 587 16.15 -0.22 12.04
CA VAL A 587 14.86 -0.50 11.40
C VAL A 587 14.35 0.81 10.81
N ALA A 588 13.86 0.78 9.58
CA ALA A 588 13.27 1.92 8.89
C ALA A 588 12.08 1.51 8.05
N THR A 589 11.15 2.43 7.84
CA THR A 589 9.96 2.23 7.02
C THR A 589 9.83 3.27 5.91
N MET A 590 9.13 2.87 4.85
CA MET A 590 8.59 3.76 3.83
C MET A 590 7.13 3.37 3.60
N LEU A 591 6.24 4.33 3.71
CA LEU A 591 4.81 4.19 3.48
C LEU A 591 4.44 4.84 2.14
N VAL A 592 3.60 4.18 1.36
CA VAL A 592 3.07 4.70 0.10
C VAL A 592 1.55 4.63 0.14
N ASP A 593 0.91 5.79 0.07
CA ASP A 593 -0.55 5.91 0.08
C ASP A 593 -1.12 5.55 -1.30
N TYR A 594 -0.52 6.08 -2.37
CA TYR A 594 -0.88 5.72 -3.73
C TYR A 594 0.25 5.93 -4.74
N VAL A 595 0.08 5.30 -5.90
CA VAL A 595 0.82 5.59 -7.13
C VAL A 595 -0.15 5.86 -8.26
N LYS A 596 0.02 6.97 -8.98
CA LYS A 596 -0.80 7.35 -10.13
C LYS A 596 0.04 7.72 -11.33
N VAL A 597 -0.45 7.36 -12.52
CA VAL A 597 0.19 7.74 -13.79
C VAL A 597 -0.86 8.25 -14.76
N TRP A 598 -0.58 9.37 -15.37
CA TRP A 598 -1.45 9.97 -16.39
C TRP A 598 -0.73 10.11 -17.73
N LYS A 599 -1.50 10.07 -18.77
CA LYS A 599 -1.05 10.34 -20.13
C LYS A 599 -1.67 11.64 -20.64
N ASN A 600 -0.86 12.48 -21.28
CA ASN A 600 -1.38 13.63 -22.01
C ASN A 600 -2.06 13.17 -23.31
N GLN A 601 -3.26 13.69 -23.59
CA GLN A 601 -4.06 13.37 -24.78
C GLN A 601 -3.74 14.28 -25.99
N GLU A 602 -2.77 15.17 -25.90
CA GLU A 602 -2.38 16.02 -27.04
C GLU A 602 -1.60 15.25 -28.11
#